data_4ee1d94ce105362e83c13dd92f60a836
#
_entry.id   4ee1d94ce105362e83c13dd92f60a836
#
_cell.length_a   1.000
_cell.length_b   1.000
_cell.length_c   1.000
_cell.angle_alpha   90.00
_cell.angle_beta   90.00
_cell.angle_gamma   90.00
#
_symmetry.space_group_name_H-M   'P 1'
#
loop_
_entity.id
_entity.type
_entity.pdbx_description
1 polymer ?
#
loop_
_entity_poly.entity_id
_entity_poly.type
_entity_poly.pdbx_seq_one_letter_code
_entity_poly.pdbx_strand_id
1 'polypeptide(L)'
;METTQTKQPGCNIFLIGFMGAGKSTIAAELKRQLQLELIEMDQLIEEQQGMPITEIFAKYGEDYFRKLETDMLVSFQDKTNTVVSCGGGIVVRPENQAHMKRSGKVVLLTASPETVYERVKDSSNRPVLNGHMNVEYIAQLMEKRLSAYEKASDIQVATDHKTPEAVAVEIMKKV
;
A
#
# COMPACT_ATOMS: atom_id res chain seq x y z
N MET A 1 -11.89 33.97 8.49
CA MET A 1 -11.04 32.86 7.95
C MET A 1 -11.93 31.63 7.96
N GLU A 2 -12.49 31.28 6.81
CA GLU A 2 -13.21 30.02 6.64
C GLU A 2 -12.22 28.88 6.69
N THR A 3 -12.21 28.11 7.77
CA THR A 3 -11.58 26.81 7.82
C THR A 3 -12.38 25.92 6.86
N THR A 4 -11.87 25.75 5.65
CA THR A 4 -12.37 24.75 4.71
C THR A 4 -12.20 23.40 5.40
N GLN A 5 -13.24 22.92 6.09
CA GLN A 5 -13.28 21.54 6.59
C GLN A 5 -13.18 20.64 5.36
N THR A 6 -12.02 20.02 5.19
CA THR A 6 -11.81 19.01 4.16
C THR A 6 -12.76 17.86 4.47
N LYS A 7 -13.77 17.68 3.62
CA LYS A 7 -14.81 16.66 3.81
C LYS A 7 -14.16 15.28 3.75
N GLN A 8 -14.36 14.46 4.77
CA GLN A 8 -13.93 13.06 4.76
C GLN A 8 -14.62 12.30 3.62
N PRO A 9 -13.95 11.35 2.97
CA PRO A 9 -14.48 10.66 1.79
C PRO A 9 -15.70 9.76 2.07
N GLY A 10 -15.98 9.43 3.34
CA GLY A 10 -17.07 8.54 3.72
C GLY A 10 -16.81 7.06 3.43
N CYS A 11 -15.65 6.73 2.91
CA CYS A 11 -15.19 5.36 2.61
C CYS A 11 -13.72 5.20 3.00
N ASN A 12 -13.21 3.98 2.95
CA ASN A 12 -11.79 3.72 3.15
C ASN A 12 -10.97 4.04 1.88
N ILE A 13 -9.69 4.34 2.06
CA ILE A 13 -8.72 4.50 0.98
C ILE A 13 -7.65 3.43 1.16
N PHE A 14 -7.56 2.49 0.22
CA PHE A 14 -6.53 1.45 0.19
C PHE A 14 -5.39 1.88 -0.73
N LEU A 15 -4.21 2.09 -0.18
CA LEU A 15 -3.01 2.38 -0.97
C LEU A 15 -2.30 1.08 -1.32
N ILE A 16 -2.22 0.79 -2.60
CA ILE A 16 -1.49 -0.36 -3.14
C ILE A 16 -0.35 0.11 -4.03
N GLY A 17 0.59 -0.76 -4.31
CA GLY A 17 1.73 -0.48 -5.17
C GLY A 17 2.97 -1.23 -4.72
N PHE A 18 4.00 -1.20 -5.55
CA PHE A 18 5.26 -1.87 -5.29
C PHE A 18 5.95 -1.30 -4.05
N MET A 19 6.86 -2.08 -3.45
CA MET A 19 7.71 -1.57 -2.37
C MET A 19 8.47 -0.32 -2.84
N GLY A 20 8.61 0.68 -1.98
CA GLY A 20 9.23 1.95 -2.36
C GLY A 20 8.36 2.90 -3.20
N ALA A 21 7.12 2.55 -3.50
CA ALA A 21 6.19 3.46 -4.18
C ALA A 21 5.72 4.64 -3.31
N GLY A 22 5.94 4.58 -1.99
CA GLY A 22 5.64 5.67 -1.07
C GLY A 22 4.33 5.54 -0.29
N LYS A 23 3.76 4.34 -0.21
CA LYS A 23 2.45 4.07 0.43
C LYS A 23 2.35 4.62 1.86
N SER A 24 3.30 4.30 2.73
CA SER A 24 3.27 4.76 4.14
C SER A 24 3.38 6.28 4.26
N THR A 25 4.25 6.90 3.47
CA THR A 25 4.42 8.36 3.45
C THR A 25 3.15 9.06 2.99
N ILE A 26 2.52 8.57 1.92
CA ILE A 26 1.28 9.14 1.38
C ILE A 26 0.11 8.87 2.34
N ALA A 27 0.05 7.69 2.97
CA ALA A 27 -0.97 7.37 3.98
C ALA A 27 -0.92 8.33 5.17
N ALA A 28 0.28 8.64 5.67
CA ALA A 28 0.46 9.62 6.74
C ALA A 28 0.00 11.03 6.33
N GLU A 29 0.25 11.42 5.09
CA GLU A 29 -0.17 12.71 4.57
C GLU A 29 -1.70 12.80 4.39
N LEU A 30 -2.34 11.74 3.86
CA LEU A 30 -3.80 11.65 3.75
C LEU A 30 -4.48 11.68 5.13
N LYS A 31 -3.92 10.94 6.11
CA LYS A 31 -4.38 11.01 7.51
C LYS A 31 -4.38 12.44 8.01
N ARG A 32 -3.28 13.17 7.81
CA ARG A 32 -3.12 14.55 8.27
C ARG A 32 -4.12 15.50 7.62
N GLN A 33 -4.30 15.40 6.29
CA GLN A 33 -5.15 16.34 5.53
C GLN A 33 -6.64 16.04 5.68
N LEU A 34 -7.04 14.76 5.74
CA LEU A 34 -8.45 14.34 5.79
C LEU A 34 -8.91 13.91 7.19
N GLN A 35 -8.00 13.94 8.19
CA GLN A 35 -8.28 13.48 9.57
C GLN A 35 -8.81 12.03 9.61
N LEU A 36 -8.18 11.14 8.81
CA LEU A 36 -8.53 9.72 8.75
C LEU A 36 -7.82 8.91 9.83
N GLU A 37 -8.37 7.74 10.15
CA GLU A 37 -7.62 6.67 10.82
C GLU A 37 -6.55 6.15 9.86
N LEU A 38 -5.35 5.85 10.34
CA LEU A 38 -4.27 5.24 9.56
C LEU A 38 -4.03 3.82 10.02
N ILE A 39 -3.99 2.89 9.07
CA ILE A 39 -3.60 1.50 9.29
C ILE A 39 -2.40 1.17 8.38
N GLU A 40 -1.29 0.79 9.00
CA GLU A 40 -0.15 0.15 8.35
C GLU A 40 -0.33 -1.37 8.46
N MET A 41 -0.75 -2.04 7.38
CA MET A 41 -1.13 -3.46 7.44
C MET A 41 0.01 -4.36 7.89
N ASP A 42 1.21 -4.15 7.34
CA ASP A 42 2.37 -4.98 7.67
C ASP A 42 2.71 -4.88 9.16
N GLN A 43 2.71 -3.66 9.71
CA GLN A 43 2.95 -3.43 11.13
C GLN A 43 1.87 -4.08 11.99
N LEU A 44 0.61 -3.92 11.62
CA LEU A 44 -0.50 -4.50 12.38
C LEU A 44 -0.46 -6.04 12.39
N ILE A 45 -0.03 -6.66 11.27
CA ILE A 45 0.19 -8.11 11.21
C ILE A 45 1.31 -8.53 12.16
N GLU A 46 2.45 -7.82 12.15
CA GLU A 46 3.56 -8.11 13.05
C GLU A 46 3.15 -7.99 14.53
N GLU A 47 2.40 -6.95 14.88
CA GLU A 47 1.87 -6.75 16.24
C GLU A 47 0.95 -7.91 16.67
N GLN A 48 0.02 -8.33 15.79
CA GLN A 48 -0.91 -9.42 16.08
C GLN A 48 -0.21 -10.79 16.19
N GLN A 49 0.83 -11.02 15.40
CA GLN A 49 1.58 -12.27 15.40
C GLN A 49 2.70 -12.30 16.47
N GLY A 50 3.06 -11.16 17.03
CA GLY A 50 4.15 -11.02 17.99
C GLY A 50 5.53 -11.32 17.40
N MET A 51 5.70 -11.20 16.07
CA MET A 51 6.95 -11.48 15.37
C MET A 51 7.03 -10.71 14.04
N PRO A 52 8.24 -10.42 13.54
CA PRO A 52 8.41 -9.74 12.26
C PRO A 52 7.96 -10.61 11.06
N ILE A 53 7.57 -9.98 9.96
CA ILE A 53 7.11 -10.65 8.74
C ILE A 53 8.14 -11.66 8.21
N THR A 54 9.44 -11.34 8.29
CA THR A 54 10.52 -12.25 7.89
C THR A 54 10.48 -13.57 8.66
N GLU A 55 10.16 -13.53 9.95
CA GLU A 55 10.00 -14.72 10.79
C GLU A 55 8.70 -15.46 10.48
N ILE A 56 7.61 -14.74 10.19
CA ILE A 56 6.34 -15.35 9.75
C ILE A 56 6.56 -16.17 8.48
N PHE A 57 7.26 -15.60 7.48
CA PHE A 57 7.59 -16.31 6.24
C PHE A 57 8.47 -17.54 6.48
N ALA A 58 9.50 -17.41 7.31
CA ALA A 58 10.41 -18.50 7.61
C ALA A 58 9.73 -19.66 8.35
N LYS A 59 8.81 -19.34 9.27
CA LYS A 59 8.17 -20.32 10.15
C LYS A 59 6.92 -20.94 9.56
N TYR A 60 6.09 -20.14 8.86
CA TYR A 60 4.77 -20.55 8.41
C TYR A 60 4.59 -20.49 6.89
N GLY A 61 5.52 -19.88 6.16
CA GLY A 61 5.48 -19.73 4.70
C GLY A 61 4.62 -18.58 4.19
N GLU A 62 4.71 -18.35 2.88
CA GLU A 62 4.04 -17.23 2.21
C GLU A 62 2.51 -17.37 2.27
N ASP A 63 1.96 -18.56 2.04
CA ASP A 63 0.49 -18.77 2.03
C ASP A 63 -0.16 -18.40 3.36
N TYR A 64 0.51 -18.68 4.46
CA TYR A 64 0.04 -18.26 5.79
C TYR A 64 -0.01 -16.74 5.91
N PHE A 65 1.05 -16.05 5.50
CA PHE A 65 1.07 -14.59 5.49
C PHE A 65 -0.02 -13.98 4.60
N ARG A 66 -0.21 -14.54 3.39
CA ARG A 66 -1.28 -14.10 2.49
C ARG A 66 -2.68 -14.30 3.08
N LYS A 67 -2.87 -15.36 3.87
CA LYS A 67 -4.12 -15.54 4.61
C LYS A 67 -4.32 -14.46 5.66
N LEU A 68 -3.27 -14.09 6.40
CA LEU A 68 -3.35 -12.99 7.37
C LEU A 68 -3.73 -11.65 6.71
N GLU A 69 -3.17 -11.35 5.55
CA GLU A 69 -3.56 -10.17 4.77
C GLU A 69 -5.05 -10.19 4.41
N THR A 70 -5.56 -11.33 3.93
CA THR A 70 -6.98 -11.49 3.57
C THR A 70 -7.90 -11.35 4.79
N ASP A 71 -7.59 -12.05 5.89
CA ASP A 71 -8.38 -11.98 7.13
C ASP A 71 -8.44 -10.55 7.69
N MET A 72 -7.34 -9.80 7.57
CA MET A 72 -7.28 -8.40 7.97
C MET A 72 -8.17 -7.50 7.10
N LEU A 73 -8.15 -7.67 5.78
CA LEU A 73 -9.06 -6.94 4.88
C LEU A 73 -10.53 -7.23 5.18
N VAL A 74 -10.86 -8.47 5.52
CA VAL A 74 -12.23 -8.83 5.97
C VAL A 74 -12.59 -8.07 7.23
N SER A 75 -11.67 -7.92 8.18
CA SER A 75 -11.94 -7.16 9.42
C SER A 75 -12.16 -5.67 9.22
N PHE A 76 -11.80 -5.11 8.06
CA PHE A 76 -11.99 -3.70 7.74
C PHE A 76 -13.32 -3.41 7.02
N GLN A 77 -14.16 -4.41 6.76
CA GLN A 77 -15.39 -4.23 5.97
C GLN A 77 -16.38 -3.23 6.60
N ASP A 78 -16.40 -3.14 7.92
CA ASP A 78 -17.27 -2.23 8.66
C ASP A 78 -16.59 -0.88 9.03
N LYS A 79 -15.32 -0.69 8.65
CA LYS A 79 -14.61 0.58 8.85
C LYS A 79 -14.96 1.58 7.74
N THR A 80 -14.92 2.85 8.11
CA THR A 80 -15.02 3.99 7.18
C THR A 80 -14.01 5.06 7.56
N ASN A 81 -13.72 5.97 6.64
CA ASN A 81 -12.80 7.08 6.87
C ASN A 81 -11.41 6.63 7.38
N THR A 82 -10.92 5.51 6.83
CA THR A 82 -9.63 4.93 7.16
C THR A 82 -8.74 4.92 5.92
N VAL A 83 -7.49 5.34 6.05
CA VAL A 83 -6.46 5.10 5.04
C VAL A 83 -5.65 3.88 5.44
N VAL A 84 -5.54 2.92 4.52
CA VAL A 84 -4.85 1.65 4.72
C VAL A 84 -3.64 1.59 3.79
N SER A 85 -2.44 1.57 4.36
CA SER A 85 -1.21 1.27 3.63
C SER A 85 -1.05 -0.25 3.53
N CYS A 86 -1.28 -0.80 2.34
CA CYS A 86 -1.27 -2.25 2.11
C CYS A 86 0.14 -2.78 1.84
N GLY A 87 0.38 -4.04 2.18
CA GLY A 87 1.59 -4.74 1.78
C GLY A 87 1.72 -4.85 0.24
N GLY A 88 2.96 -4.87 -0.27
CA GLY A 88 3.20 -4.88 -1.72
C GLY A 88 2.67 -6.11 -2.46
N GLY A 89 2.39 -7.20 -1.76
CA GLY A 89 1.83 -8.43 -2.32
C GLY A 89 0.31 -8.60 -2.15
N ILE A 90 -0.39 -7.59 -1.63
CA ILE A 90 -1.83 -7.67 -1.32
C ILE A 90 -2.68 -8.09 -2.53
N VAL A 91 -2.26 -7.74 -3.74
CA VAL A 91 -2.97 -8.02 -5.00
C VAL A 91 -2.75 -9.42 -5.55
N VAL A 92 -1.85 -10.22 -4.96
CA VAL A 92 -1.55 -11.59 -5.40
C VAL A 92 -2.78 -12.49 -5.30
N ARG A 93 -3.63 -12.28 -4.30
CA ARG A 93 -4.91 -12.98 -4.16
C ARG A 93 -6.06 -12.16 -4.74
N PRO A 94 -6.78 -12.68 -5.76
CA PRO A 94 -7.90 -11.95 -6.38
C PRO A 94 -9.02 -11.58 -5.41
N GLU A 95 -9.28 -12.40 -4.39
CA GLU A 95 -10.28 -12.10 -3.36
C GLU A 95 -9.99 -10.80 -2.60
N ASN A 96 -8.72 -10.45 -2.40
CA ASN A 96 -8.34 -9.20 -1.74
C ASN A 96 -8.80 -7.97 -2.52
N GLN A 97 -8.79 -8.05 -3.86
CA GLN A 97 -9.29 -6.98 -4.72
C GLN A 97 -10.79 -6.72 -4.47
N ALA A 98 -11.58 -7.79 -4.36
CA ALA A 98 -13.00 -7.69 -4.07
C ALA A 98 -13.26 -7.11 -2.66
N HIS A 99 -12.48 -7.53 -1.66
CA HIS A 99 -12.60 -7.02 -0.29
C HIS A 99 -12.32 -5.52 -0.22
N MET A 100 -11.24 -5.05 -0.84
CA MET A 100 -10.89 -3.63 -0.87
C MET A 100 -11.97 -2.78 -1.57
N LYS A 101 -12.41 -3.20 -2.77
CA LYS A 101 -13.42 -2.48 -3.54
C LYS A 101 -14.81 -2.42 -2.88
N ARG A 102 -15.12 -3.41 -2.05
CA ARG A 102 -16.40 -3.44 -1.31
C ARG A 102 -16.47 -2.35 -0.24
N SER A 103 -15.36 -2.04 0.43
CA SER A 103 -15.34 -1.13 1.58
C SER A 103 -14.66 0.20 1.31
N GLY A 104 -14.11 0.43 0.10
CA GLY A 104 -13.42 1.69 -0.18
C GLY A 104 -12.97 1.88 -1.62
N LYS A 105 -12.09 2.84 -1.80
CA LYS A 105 -11.39 3.14 -3.06
C LYS A 105 -9.98 2.61 -3.03
N VAL A 106 -9.57 1.97 -4.10
CA VAL A 106 -8.22 1.39 -4.25
C VAL A 106 -7.36 2.32 -5.10
N VAL A 107 -6.33 2.87 -4.51
CA VAL A 107 -5.39 3.80 -5.16
C VAL A 107 -4.07 3.09 -5.40
N LEU A 108 -3.69 2.91 -6.65
CA LEU A 108 -2.38 2.43 -7.04
C LEU A 108 -1.39 3.59 -7.08
N LEU A 109 -0.39 3.52 -6.24
CA LEU A 109 0.78 4.40 -6.33
C LEU A 109 1.82 3.76 -7.23
N THR A 110 2.23 4.48 -8.27
CA THR A 110 3.27 4.05 -9.19
C THR A 110 4.55 4.86 -9.02
N ALA A 111 5.68 4.24 -9.31
CA ALA A 111 6.98 4.89 -9.39
C ALA A 111 7.83 4.15 -10.43
N SER A 112 8.78 4.84 -11.05
CA SER A 112 9.72 4.20 -11.97
C SER A 112 10.65 3.23 -11.22
N PRO A 113 11.20 2.21 -11.90
CA PRO A 113 12.18 1.31 -11.30
C PRO A 113 13.38 2.04 -10.70
N GLU A 114 13.84 3.11 -11.32
CA GLU A 114 14.94 3.96 -10.85
C GLU A 114 14.57 4.66 -9.56
N THR A 115 13.37 5.23 -9.48
CA THR A 115 12.85 5.88 -8.26
C THR A 115 12.71 4.86 -7.12
N VAL A 116 12.19 3.67 -7.42
CA VAL A 116 12.09 2.58 -6.43
C VAL A 116 13.49 2.20 -5.94
N TYR A 117 14.44 1.98 -6.85
CA TYR A 117 15.81 1.65 -6.49
C TYR A 117 16.42 2.68 -5.55
N GLU A 118 16.35 3.97 -5.87
CA GLU A 118 16.87 5.05 -5.03
C GLU A 118 16.26 5.08 -3.64
N ARG A 119 14.97 4.75 -3.52
CA ARG A 119 14.26 4.74 -2.23
C ARG A 119 14.57 3.52 -1.36
N VAL A 120 14.96 2.38 -1.96
CA VAL A 120 15.12 1.10 -1.23
C VAL A 120 16.55 0.59 -1.16
N LYS A 121 17.48 1.15 -1.92
CA LYS A 121 18.88 0.66 -2.03
C LYS A 121 19.61 0.51 -0.68
N ASP A 122 19.30 1.36 0.28
CA ASP A 122 19.91 1.34 1.62
C ASP A 122 19.08 0.55 2.66
N SER A 123 17.99 -0.10 2.23
CA SER A 123 17.10 -0.85 3.11
C SER A 123 17.52 -2.32 3.21
N SER A 124 17.83 -2.78 4.43
CA SER A 124 18.14 -4.19 4.70
C SER A 124 16.92 -5.10 4.85
N ASN A 125 15.71 -4.53 4.96
CA ASN A 125 14.47 -5.26 5.29
C ASN A 125 13.62 -5.59 4.05
N ARG A 126 14.25 -6.00 2.94
CA ARG A 126 13.56 -6.32 1.68
C ARG A 126 13.98 -7.70 1.16
N PRO A 127 13.44 -8.80 1.75
CA PRO A 127 13.86 -10.17 1.39
C PRO A 127 13.76 -10.47 -0.11
N VAL A 128 12.75 -9.91 -0.79
CA VAL A 128 12.51 -10.12 -2.23
C VAL A 128 13.61 -9.50 -3.10
N LEU A 129 14.32 -8.47 -2.61
CA LEU A 129 15.40 -7.78 -3.32
C LEU A 129 16.79 -8.21 -2.83
N ASN A 130 16.88 -9.03 -1.78
CA ASN A 130 18.16 -9.45 -1.23
C ASN A 130 19.01 -10.19 -2.28
N GLY A 131 20.23 -9.69 -2.50
CA GLY A 131 21.16 -10.23 -3.49
C GLY A 131 20.93 -9.77 -4.94
N HIS A 132 19.86 -9.02 -5.21
CA HIS A 132 19.47 -8.55 -6.55
C HIS A 132 19.06 -7.08 -6.55
N MET A 133 19.73 -6.24 -5.76
CA MET A 133 19.40 -4.82 -5.65
C MET A 133 19.95 -4.06 -6.87
N ASN A 134 19.22 -4.10 -7.98
CA ASN A 134 19.49 -3.32 -9.19
C ASN A 134 18.17 -2.96 -9.90
N VAL A 135 18.24 -1.96 -10.77
CA VAL A 135 17.07 -1.39 -11.47
C VAL A 135 16.40 -2.42 -12.38
N GLU A 136 17.17 -3.24 -13.09
CA GLU A 136 16.65 -4.23 -14.03
C GLU A 136 15.84 -5.31 -13.32
N TYR A 137 16.31 -5.81 -12.20
CA TYR A 137 15.58 -6.80 -11.39
C TYR A 137 14.31 -6.22 -10.79
N ILE A 138 14.36 -4.98 -10.29
CA ILE A 138 13.19 -4.26 -9.81
C ILE A 138 12.15 -4.11 -10.93
N ALA A 139 12.56 -3.69 -12.13
CA ALA A 139 11.68 -3.56 -13.29
C ALA A 139 10.98 -4.87 -13.64
N GLN A 140 11.71 -5.98 -13.64
CA GLN A 140 11.15 -7.32 -13.90
C GLN A 140 10.11 -7.73 -12.85
N LEU A 141 10.38 -7.46 -11.57
CA LEU A 141 9.42 -7.76 -10.49
C LEU A 141 8.16 -6.88 -10.58
N MET A 142 8.33 -5.61 -10.92
CA MET A 142 7.22 -4.68 -11.10
C MET A 142 6.33 -5.13 -12.26
N GLU A 143 6.91 -5.51 -13.39
CA GLU A 143 6.19 -5.99 -14.57
C GLU A 143 5.33 -7.22 -14.26
N LYS A 144 5.87 -8.18 -13.51
CA LYS A 144 5.13 -9.39 -13.10
C LYS A 144 3.86 -9.09 -12.28
N ARG A 145 3.81 -7.97 -11.57
CA ARG A 145 2.69 -7.58 -10.72
C ARG A 145 1.79 -6.52 -11.33
N LEU A 146 2.22 -5.88 -12.43
CA LEU A 146 1.54 -4.72 -13.01
C LEU A 146 0.07 -5.01 -13.29
N SER A 147 -0.24 -6.10 -14.00
CA SER A 147 -1.61 -6.48 -14.34
C SER A 147 -2.51 -6.68 -13.09
N ALA A 148 -1.96 -7.26 -12.02
CA ALA A 148 -2.71 -7.44 -10.78
C ALA A 148 -2.98 -6.10 -10.06
N TYR A 149 -2.01 -5.19 -10.04
CA TYR A 149 -2.20 -3.84 -9.50
C TYR A 149 -3.25 -3.04 -10.29
N GLU A 150 -3.17 -3.07 -11.62
CA GLU A 150 -4.12 -2.36 -12.49
C GLU A 150 -5.55 -2.87 -12.33
N LYS A 151 -5.74 -4.19 -12.27
CA LYS A 151 -7.07 -4.81 -12.04
C LYS A 151 -7.65 -4.46 -10.66
N ALA A 152 -6.79 -4.34 -9.64
CA ALA A 152 -7.21 -4.01 -8.30
C ALA A 152 -7.56 -2.54 -8.13
N SER A 153 -6.94 -1.63 -8.88
CA SER A 153 -7.05 -0.19 -8.67
C SER A 153 -8.29 0.43 -9.28
N ASP A 154 -8.85 1.42 -8.59
CA ASP A 154 -9.85 2.35 -9.10
C ASP A 154 -9.18 3.64 -9.62
N ILE A 155 -8.06 4.01 -9.02
CA ILE A 155 -7.32 5.25 -9.27
C ILE A 155 -5.83 4.93 -9.35
N GLN A 156 -5.13 5.59 -10.28
CA GLN A 156 -3.67 5.49 -10.37
C GLN A 156 -3.04 6.88 -10.22
N VAL A 157 -1.98 6.96 -9.42
CA VAL A 157 -1.22 8.19 -9.17
C VAL A 157 0.28 7.90 -9.19
N ALA A 158 1.00 8.58 -10.05
CA ALA A 158 2.46 8.51 -10.08
C ALA A 158 3.07 9.36 -8.95
N THR A 159 4.09 8.81 -8.30
CA THR A 159 4.78 9.49 -7.19
C THR A 159 6.14 10.08 -7.58
N ASP A 160 6.63 9.77 -8.80
CA ASP A 160 7.90 10.27 -9.29
C ASP A 160 7.92 11.81 -9.30
N HIS A 161 8.98 12.38 -8.77
CA HIS A 161 9.23 13.83 -8.76
C HIS A 161 8.12 14.69 -8.12
N LYS A 162 7.27 14.09 -7.29
CA LYS A 162 6.21 14.80 -6.57
C LYS A 162 6.47 14.77 -5.07
N THR A 163 6.05 15.84 -4.38
CA THR A 163 6.01 15.83 -2.92
C THR A 163 4.85 14.99 -2.40
N PRO A 164 4.93 14.45 -1.18
CA PRO A 164 3.81 13.71 -0.58
C PRO A 164 2.51 14.51 -0.56
N GLU A 165 2.59 15.81 -0.29
CA GLU A 165 1.43 16.71 -0.29
C GLU A 165 0.78 16.80 -1.67
N ALA A 166 1.57 16.93 -2.73
CA ALA A 166 1.06 17.00 -4.10
C ALA A 166 0.35 15.69 -4.50
N VAL A 167 0.92 14.55 -4.13
CA VAL A 167 0.30 13.23 -4.36
C VAL A 167 -1.00 13.09 -3.58
N ALA A 168 -1.01 13.47 -2.30
CA ALA A 168 -2.22 13.40 -1.47
C ALA A 168 -3.34 14.28 -2.05
N VAL A 169 -3.02 15.52 -2.47
CA VAL A 169 -3.99 16.42 -3.12
C VAL A 169 -4.55 15.81 -4.41
N GLU A 170 -3.70 15.15 -5.22
CA GLU A 170 -4.16 14.47 -6.43
C GLU A 170 -5.13 13.33 -6.12
N ILE A 171 -4.83 12.52 -5.09
CA ILE A 171 -5.72 11.46 -4.62
C ILE A 171 -7.07 12.05 -4.16
N MET A 172 -7.03 13.07 -3.30
CA MET A 172 -8.23 13.71 -2.73
C MET A 172 -9.19 14.27 -3.79
N LYS A 173 -8.69 14.64 -4.95
CA LYS A 173 -9.53 15.12 -6.08
C LYS A 173 -10.22 13.98 -6.83
N LYS A 174 -9.78 12.73 -6.64
CA LYS A 174 -10.22 11.55 -7.40
C LYS A 174 -11.06 10.57 -6.56
N VAL A 175 -11.07 10.71 -5.23
CA VAL A 175 -11.83 9.86 -4.30
C VAL A 175 -13.20 10.45 -3.86
#